data_cf2b69adf6fce2494d6ad6f63c42069c
#
_entry.id   cf2b69adf6fce2494d6ad6f63c42069c
#
_cell.length_a   1.000
_cell.length_b   1.000
_cell.length_c   1.000
_cell.angle_alpha   90.00
_cell.angle_beta   90.00
_cell.angle_gamma   90.00
#
_symmetry.space_group_name_H-M   'P 1'
#
loop_
_entity.id
_entity.type
_entity.pdbx_description
1 polymer ?
#
loop_
_entity_poly.entity_id
_entity_poly.type
_entity_poly.pdbx_seq_one_letter_code
_entity_poly.pdbx_strand_id
1 'polypeptide(L)'
;MKKFQIFKRIFFLVAFIVFILAIIPAQEMPELNLWDKSNHFIAFFVLTALFIYAFKYKYHIAFIELLAYGVFIEIAQYFSINRSSEFLDVVADALGIITAIILIYLFRILKTINYNSKVKIV
;
A
#
# COMPACT_ATOMS: atom_id res chain seq x y z
N MET A 1 -8.07 -12.32 17.67
CA MET A 1 -9.17 -12.10 16.73
C MET A 1 -9.54 -10.64 16.58
N LYS A 2 -9.79 -9.93 17.68
CA LYS A 2 -10.14 -8.49 17.62
C LYS A 2 -9.07 -7.64 16.93
N LYS A 3 -7.80 -7.96 17.13
CA LYS A 3 -6.67 -7.22 16.54
C LYS A 3 -6.69 -7.25 15.01
N PHE A 4 -6.92 -8.43 14.41
CA PHE A 4 -6.98 -8.55 12.95
C PHE A 4 -8.18 -7.84 12.35
N GLN A 5 -9.31 -7.86 13.03
CA GLN A 5 -10.49 -7.15 12.60
C GLN A 5 -10.27 -5.63 12.59
N ILE A 6 -9.53 -5.11 13.58
CA ILE A 6 -9.17 -3.70 13.62
C ILE A 6 -8.30 -3.35 12.42
N PHE A 7 -7.27 -4.15 12.11
CA PHE A 7 -6.41 -3.92 10.96
C PHE A 7 -7.19 -3.97 9.65
N LYS A 8 -8.16 -4.89 9.52
CA LYS A 8 -9.02 -4.95 8.34
C LYS A 8 -9.84 -3.67 8.18
N ARG A 9 -10.41 -3.16 9.27
CA ARG A 9 -11.17 -1.91 9.24
C ARG A 9 -10.30 -0.73 8.86
N ILE A 10 -9.09 -0.66 9.42
CA ILE A 10 -8.13 0.40 9.10
C ILE A 10 -7.72 0.29 7.63
N PHE A 11 -7.48 -0.92 7.12
CA PHE A 11 -7.15 -1.12 5.72
C PHE A 11 -8.23 -0.56 4.79
N PHE A 12 -9.50 -0.93 5.03
CA PHE A 12 -10.59 -0.45 4.18
C PHE A 12 -10.79 1.06 4.31
N LEU A 13 -10.62 1.61 5.49
CA LEU A 13 -10.70 3.06 5.70
C LEU A 13 -9.61 3.78 4.91
N VAL A 14 -8.37 3.33 5.01
CA VAL A 14 -7.25 3.93 4.28
C VAL A 14 -7.44 3.77 2.77
N ALA A 15 -7.88 2.59 2.31
CA ALA A 15 -8.15 2.37 0.90
C ALA A 15 -9.24 3.32 0.39
N PHE A 16 -10.28 3.53 1.16
CA PHE A 16 -11.35 4.47 0.79
C PHE A 16 -10.83 5.91 0.72
N ILE A 17 -10.04 6.32 1.72
CA ILE A 17 -9.45 7.67 1.73
C ILE A 17 -8.54 7.86 0.53
N VAL A 18 -7.70 6.88 0.22
CA VAL A 18 -6.82 6.94 -0.96
C VAL A 18 -7.63 7.09 -2.24
N PHE A 19 -8.72 6.33 -2.37
CA PHE A 19 -9.59 6.43 -3.53
C PHE A 19 -10.21 7.83 -3.65
N ILE A 20 -10.75 8.37 -2.57
CA ILE A 20 -11.38 9.70 -2.58
C ILE A 20 -10.33 10.78 -2.95
N LEU A 21 -9.14 10.73 -2.35
CA LEU A 21 -8.09 11.68 -2.68
C LEU A 21 -7.63 11.57 -4.13
N ALA A 22 -7.68 10.36 -4.69
CA ALA A 22 -7.30 10.12 -6.08
C ALA A 22 -8.27 10.74 -7.08
N ILE A 23 -9.57 10.78 -6.76
CA ILE A 23 -10.59 11.28 -7.69
C ILE A 23 -10.98 12.74 -7.47
N ILE A 24 -10.57 13.37 -6.36
CA ILE A 24 -10.82 14.79 -6.13
C ILE A 24 -10.10 15.60 -7.21
N PRO A 25 -10.77 16.61 -7.81
CA PRO A 25 -10.12 17.46 -8.81
C PRO A 25 -8.85 18.12 -8.26
N ALA A 26 -7.81 18.18 -9.10
CA ALA A 26 -6.50 18.67 -8.71
C ALA A 26 -6.55 20.11 -8.16
N GLN A 27 -7.49 20.91 -8.63
CA GLN A 27 -7.68 22.30 -8.22
C GLN A 27 -8.13 22.45 -6.77
N GLU A 28 -8.80 21.42 -6.24
CA GLU A 28 -9.33 21.44 -4.87
C GLU A 28 -8.35 20.79 -3.89
N MET A 29 -7.27 20.20 -4.39
CA MET A 29 -6.27 19.63 -3.52
C MET A 29 -5.36 20.70 -2.96
N PRO A 30 -5.00 20.62 -1.67
CA PRO A 30 -3.95 21.50 -1.16
C PRO A 30 -2.68 21.29 -1.99
N GLU A 31 -1.96 22.37 -2.24
CA GLU A 31 -0.72 22.32 -3.01
C GLU A 31 0.35 21.49 -2.32
N LEU A 32 0.22 20.22 -2.44
CA LEU A 32 1.28 19.28 -2.13
C LEU A 32 2.02 18.98 -3.42
N ASN A 33 2.59 20.00 -3.97
CA ASN A 33 3.19 20.07 -5.30
C ASN A 33 4.13 18.97 -5.69
N LEU A 34 4.38 18.09 -4.83
CA LEU A 34 5.51 17.32 -5.13
C LEU A 34 5.18 16.04 -5.71
N TRP A 35 3.95 15.68 -5.84
CA TRP A 35 4.34 14.37 -5.59
C TRP A 35 3.22 13.39 -5.71
N ASP A 36 2.52 13.46 -6.79
CA ASP A 36 1.60 12.40 -7.16
C ASP A 36 2.29 11.03 -7.03
N LYS A 37 3.51 10.91 -7.56
CA LYS A 37 4.23 9.63 -7.55
C LYS A 37 4.68 9.23 -6.15
N SER A 38 5.15 10.18 -5.35
CA SER A 38 5.49 9.91 -3.95
C SER A 38 4.27 9.56 -3.13
N ASN A 39 3.15 10.22 -3.37
CA ASN A 39 1.90 9.93 -2.70
C ASN A 39 1.41 8.51 -3.02
N HIS A 40 1.49 8.11 -4.30
CA HIS A 40 1.19 6.75 -4.73
C HIS A 40 2.10 5.73 -4.04
N PHE A 41 3.39 5.99 -4.03
CA PHE A 41 4.36 5.11 -3.38
C PHE A 41 4.04 4.93 -1.90
N ILE A 42 3.85 6.02 -1.17
CA ILE A 42 3.58 5.98 0.27
C ILE A 42 2.24 5.30 0.55
N ALA A 43 1.19 5.65 -0.20
CA ALA A 43 -0.12 5.08 -0.02
C ALA A 43 -0.10 3.55 -0.20
N PHE A 44 0.54 3.08 -1.26
CA PHE A 44 0.60 1.65 -1.54
C PHE A 44 1.57 0.90 -0.64
N PHE A 45 2.59 1.58 -0.13
CA PHE A 45 3.43 1.03 0.92
C PHE A 45 2.59 0.76 2.18
N VAL A 46 1.83 1.74 2.65
CA VAL A 46 0.99 1.62 3.84
C VAL A 46 -0.10 0.58 3.63
N LEU A 47 -0.79 0.62 2.49
CA LEU A 47 -1.83 -0.34 2.17
C LEU A 47 -1.31 -1.78 2.15
N THR A 48 -0.11 -1.98 1.61
CA THR A 48 0.50 -3.31 1.56
C THR A 48 0.81 -3.82 2.96
N ALA A 49 1.39 -3.00 3.80
CA ALA A 49 1.67 -3.38 5.18
C ALA A 49 0.39 -3.75 5.92
N LEU A 50 -0.64 -2.92 5.82
CA LEU A 50 -1.94 -3.20 6.43
C LEU A 50 -2.57 -4.47 5.89
N PHE A 51 -2.51 -4.68 4.58
CA PHE A 51 -3.10 -5.85 3.93
C PHE A 51 -2.46 -7.15 4.41
N ILE A 52 -1.13 -7.18 4.45
CA ILE A 52 -0.39 -8.37 4.87
C ILE A 52 -0.69 -8.69 6.33
N TYR A 53 -0.70 -7.69 7.20
CA TYR A 53 -0.98 -7.91 8.62
C TYR A 53 -2.45 -8.25 8.89
N ALA A 54 -3.37 -7.67 8.13
CA ALA A 54 -4.80 -7.87 8.34
C ALA A 54 -5.30 -9.21 7.80
N PHE A 55 -4.86 -9.57 6.60
CA PHE A 55 -5.41 -10.71 5.88
C PHE A 55 -4.49 -11.92 5.85
N LYS A 56 -3.22 -11.73 6.20
CA LYS A 56 -2.22 -12.81 6.23
C LYS A 56 -2.05 -13.56 4.92
N TYR A 57 -2.29 -12.90 3.81
CA TYR A 57 -2.10 -13.49 2.50
C TYR A 57 -0.61 -13.56 2.13
N LYS A 58 -0.31 -14.45 1.18
CA LYS A 58 1.03 -14.59 0.62
C LYS A 58 1.43 -13.30 -0.10
N TYR A 59 2.74 -13.04 -0.16
CA TYR A 59 3.25 -11.80 -0.73
C TYR A 59 2.83 -11.57 -2.18
N HIS A 60 2.84 -12.63 -2.99
CA HIS A 60 2.44 -12.49 -4.40
C HIS A 60 0.95 -12.17 -4.56
N ILE A 61 0.10 -12.68 -3.67
CA ILE A 61 -1.33 -12.36 -3.67
C ILE A 61 -1.52 -10.89 -3.28
N ALA A 62 -0.80 -10.42 -2.25
CA ALA A 62 -0.84 -9.02 -1.86
C ALA A 62 -0.41 -8.11 -3.01
N PHE A 63 0.66 -8.48 -3.73
CA PHE A 63 1.13 -7.71 -4.88
C PHE A 63 0.05 -7.61 -5.97
N ILE A 64 -0.54 -8.74 -6.35
CA ILE A 64 -1.54 -8.79 -7.42
C ILE A 64 -2.78 -7.99 -7.04
N GLU A 65 -3.30 -8.20 -5.84
CA GLU A 65 -4.54 -7.54 -5.39
C GLU A 65 -4.36 -6.02 -5.28
N LEU A 66 -3.25 -5.58 -4.72
CA LEU A 66 -3.01 -4.15 -4.53
C LEU A 66 -2.60 -3.46 -5.82
N LEU A 67 -1.87 -4.14 -6.69
CA LEU A 67 -1.57 -3.59 -8.01
C LEU A 67 -2.85 -3.45 -8.85
N ALA A 68 -3.75 -4.43 -8.78
CA ALA A 68 -5.06 -4.34 -9.42
C ALA A 68 -5.84 -3.14 -8.90
N TYR A 69 -5.78 -2.87 -7.60
CA TYR A 69 -6.39 -1.69 -6.99
C TYR A 69 -5.76 -0.40 -7.53
N GLY A 70 -4.44 -0.37 -7.68
CA GLY A 70 -3.74 0.78 -8.27
C GLY A 70 -4.17 1.05 -9.70
N VAL A 71 -4.32 0.01 -10.51
CA VAL A 71 -4.84 0.14 -11.88
C VAL A 71 -6.27 0.65 -11.86
N PHE A 72 -7.10 0.15 -10.94
CA PHE A 72 -8.47 0.63 -10.77
C PHE A 72 -8.51 2.12 -10.45
N ILE A 73 -7.63 2.60 -9.59
CA ILE A 73 -7.52 4.02 -9.26
C ILE A 73 -7.17 4.84 -10.51
N GLU A 74 -6.22 4.36 -11.32
CA GLU A 74 -5.83 5.07 -12.55
C GLU A 74 -7.00 5.14 -13.54
N ILE A 75 -7.77 4.09 -13.65
CA ILE A 75 -8.97 4.09 -14.50
C ILE A 75 -9.99 5.11 -13.97
N ALA A 76 -10.19 5.15 -12.65
CA ALA A 76 -11.10 6.12 -12.04
C ALA A 76 -10.61 7.55 -12.26
N GLN A 77 -9.30 7.80 -12.19
CA GLN A 77 -8.73 9.11 -12.45
C GLN A 77 -8.90 9.54 -13.89
N TYR A 78 -8.81 8.60 -14.82
CA TYR A 78 -9.05 8.89 -16.25
C TYR A 78 -10.44 9.49 -16.48
N PHE A 79 -11.44 9.04 -15.73
CA PHE A 79 -12.80 9.53 -15.84
C PHE A 79 -13.09 10.72 -14.93
N SER A 80 -12.14 11.13 -14.08
CA SER A 80 -12.32 12.25 -13.16
C SER A 80 -12.00 13.58 -13.83
N ILE A 81 -12.71 14.64 -13.40
CA ILE A 81 -12.53 15.98 -13.92
C ILE A 81 -11.20 16.54 -13.41
N ASN A 82 -10.39 17.08 -14.34
CA ASN A 82 -9.11 17.74 -14.04
C ASN A 82 -8.10 16.86 -13.31
N ARG A 83 -8.17 15.55 -13.53
CA ARG A 83 -7.12 14.61 -13.09
C ARG A 83 -6.51 13.94 -14.29
N SER A 84 -5.20 13.81 -14.29
CA SER A 84 -4.49 13.07 -15.33
C SER A 84 -4.17 11.67 -14.84
N SER A 85 -4.42 10.69 -15.69
CA SER A 85 -4.03 9.31 -15.44
C SER A 85 -2.66 9.08 -16.09
N GLU A 86 -1.70 8.60 -15.32
CA GLU A 86 -0.35 8.38 -15.80
C GLU A 86 0.09 6.95 -15.50
N PHE A 87 0.67 6.29 -16.49
CA PHE A 87 1.22 4.95 -16.31
C PHE A 87 2.29 4.92 -15.22
N LEU A 88 3.06 6.00 -15.08
CA LEU A 88 4.10 6.08 -14.06
C LEU A 88 3.55 6.04 -12.63
N ASP A 89 2.30 6.42 -12.43
CA ASP A 89 1.65 6.31 -11.12
C ASP A 89 1.44 4.85 -10.73
N VAL A 90 1.10 4.00 -11.70
CA VAL A 90 1.03 2.55 -11.47
C VAL A 90 2.41 1.97 -11.14
N VAL A 91 3.46 2.48 -11.79
CA VAL A 91 4.83 2.08 -11.47
C VAL A 91 5.18 2.47 -10.03
N ALA A 92 4.80 3.68 -9.61
CA ALA A 92 5.01 4.12 -8.23
C ALA A 92 4.25 3.24 -7.23
N ASP A 93 3.01 2.85 -7.55
CA ASP A 93 2.24 1.91 -6.74
C ASP A 93 2.99 0.58 -6.58
N ALA A 94 3.45 0.02 -7.70
CA ALA A 94 4.20 -1.25 -7.70
C ALA A 94 5.47 -1.16 -6.86
N LEU A 95 6.22 -0.06 -6.97
CA LEU A 95 7.43 0.16 -6.18
C LEU A 95 7.11 0.25 -4.68
N GLY A 96 6.01 0.92 -4.33
CA GLY A 96 5.57 0.99 -2.94
C GLY A 96 5.22 -0.38 -2.38
N ILE A 97 4.49 -1.18 -3.15
CA ILE A 97 4.12 -2.54 -2.77
C ILE A 97 5.37 -3.41 -2.58
N ILE A 98 6.27 -3.39 -3.56
CA ILE A 98 7.49 -4.21 -3.53
C ILE A 98 8.35 -3.81 -2.33
N THR A 99 8.54 -2.53 -2.08
CA THR A 99 9.33 -2.03 -0.96
C THR A 99 8.75 -2.51 0.37
N ALA A 100 7.43 -2.42 0.55
CA ALA A 100 6.78 -2.90 1.76
C ALA A 100 6.97 -4.41 1.95
N ILE A 101 6.79 -5.18 0.88
CA ILE A 101 6.99 -6.64 0.94
C ILE A 101 8.42 -6.98 1.34
N ILE A 102 9.41 -6.34 0.72
CA ILE A 102 10.82 -6.59 1.02
C ILE A 102 11.12 -6.27 2.49
N LEU A 103 10.68 -5.12 2.98
CA LEU A 103 10.92 -4.72 4.36
C LEU A 103 10.25 -5.66 5.35
N ILE A 104 9.02 -6.07 5.10
CA ILE A 104 8.31 -7.02 5.96
C ILE A 104 9.00 -8.38 5.96
N TYR A 105 9.42 -8.85 4.78
CA TYR A 105 10.12 -10.13 4.64
C TYR A 105 11.44 -10.11 5.40
N LEU A 106 12.24 -9.05 5.22
CA LEU A 106 13.51 -8.92 5.95
C LEU A 106 13.30 -8.83 7.45
N PHE A 107 12.31 -8.07 7.90
CA PHE A 107 12.00 -7.97 9.33
C PHE A 107 11.64 -9.33 9.91
N ARG A 108 10.85 -10.12 9.21
CA ARG A 108 10.47 -11.46 9.66
C ARG A 108 11.66 -12.42 9.72
N ILE A 109 12.56 -12.35 8.74
CA ILE A 109 13.80 -13.16 8.74
C ILE A 109 14.66 -12.78 9.94
N LEU A 110 14.91 -11.49 10.16
CA LEU A 110 15.74 -11.01 11.28
C LEU A 110 15.14 -11.41 12.62
N LYS A 111 13.83 -11.34 12.76
CA LYS A 111 13.14 -11.77 13.96
C LYS A 111 13.30 -13.27 14.21
N THR A 112 13.23 -14.10 13.17
CA THR A 112 13.42 -15.54 13.26
C THR A 112 14.86 -15.88 13.64
N ILE A 113 15.84 -15.23 13.03
CA ILE A 113 17.27 -15.44 13.33
C ILE A 113 17.55 -15.08 14.79
N ASN A 114 17.04 -13.94 15.24
CA ASN A 114 17.22 -13.49 16.62
C ASN A 114 16.59 -14.48 17.63
N TYR A 115 15.39 -14.97 17.33
CA TYR A 115 14.73 -15.98 18.16
C TYR A 115 15.55 -17.26 18.23
N ASN A 116 16.02 -17.79 17.12
CA ASN A 116 16.80 -19.01 17.06
C ASN A 116 18.14 -18.86 17.80
N SER A 117 18.77 -17.69 17.70
CA SER A 117 19.99 -17.38 18.44
C SER A 117 19.75 -17.44 19.95
N LYS A 118 18.67 -16.87 20.44
CA LYS A 118 18.31 -16.90 21.86
C LYS A 118 18.00 -18.31 22.35
N VAL A 119 17.33 -19.11 21.55
CA VAL A 119 16.99 -20.50 21.90
C VAL A 119 18.25 -21.37 22.00
N LYS A 120 19.25 -21.14 21.13
CA LYS A 120 20.50 -21.90 21.17
C LYS A 120 21.37 -21.61 22.40
N ILE A 121 21.24 -20.44 22.98
CA ILE A 121 21.99 -20.05 24.17
C ILE A 121 21.44 -20.72 25.43
N VAL A 122 20.18 -21.09 25.44
CA VAL A 122 19.54 -21.78 26.54
C VAL A 122 19.75 -23.29 26.43
#